data_d5c440f1eaaccef251d462883191c876
#
_entry.id   d5c440f1eaaccef251d462883191c876
#
_cell.length_a   1.000
_cell.length_b   1.000
_cell.length_c   1.000
_cell.angle_alpha   90.00
_cell.angle_beta   90.00
_cell.angle_gamma   90.00
#
_symmetry.space_group_name_H-M   'P 1'
#
loop_
_entity.id
_entity.type
_entity.pdbx_description
1 polymer ?
#
loop_
_entity_poly.entity_id
_entity_poly.type
_entity_poly.pdbx_seq_one_letter_code
_entity_poly.pdbx_strand_id
1 'polypeptide(L)'
;MAEHLMSTYARLPVEFERGEGIWLWDTEGRQYLDALSGIAVCGLGHAHPDIASAIAVQAGQLVHTSNLYGIPHQSRLADRLCSLADMERVFFCNSGAEANEAAIKIARLYGHSRDIDSPDIVVMDNSFHGRTMATLTATGNRKVQAGFEPLVQGFIRVPYDDLDAVRKVADNSSNAVAVLVEPIQGEGGINVPADDYLAGLRQLCDEHDWLLMLDEIQTGMGRTGEWFAYRHAGILPDVVSLAKALGNGV
;
A
#
# COMPACT_ATOMS: atom_id res chain seq x y z
N MET A 1 29.73 6.97 6.01
CA MET A 1 28.27 7.21 6.20
C MET A 1 28.08 8.54 6.87
N ALA A 2 27.06 9.28 6.49
CA ALA A 2 26.86 10.63 7.06
C ALA A 2 26.49 10.54 8.55
N GLU A 3 27.28 11.20 9.39
CA GLU A 3 27.16 11.22 10.86
C GLU A 3 25.83 11.81 11.35
N HIS A 4 25.16 12.58 10.48
CA HIS A 4 23.90 13.26 10.82
C HIS A 4 22.63 12.49 10.46
N LEU A 5 22.73 11.29 9.86
CA LEU A 5 21.58 10.46 9.58
C LEU A 5 21.23 9.57 10.77
N MET A 6 19.96 9.62 11.21
CA MET A 6 19.47 8.75 12.27
C MET A 6 19.66 7.27 11.88
N SER A 7 20.09 6.45 12.84
CA SER A 7 20.31 5.00 12.65
C SER A 7 19.00 4.21 12.70
N THR A 8 18.03 4.60 11.87
CA THR A 8 16.72 3.94 11.75
C THR A 8 16.72 2.70 10.85
N TYR A 9 17.78 2.53 10.06
CA TYR A 9 17.98 1.40 9.13
C TYR A 9 19.39 0.84 9.23
N ALA A 10 19.53 -0.48 9.15
CA ALA A 10 20.81 -1.15 8.99
C ALA A 10 21.24 -1.07 7.51
N ARG A 11 21.92 0.04 7.12
CA ARG A 11 22.36 0.24 5.74
C ARG A 11 23.51 -0.71 5.40
N LEU A 12 23.45 -1.26 4.19
CA LEU A 12 24.60 -1.97 3.61
C LEU A 12 25.73 -0.98 3.30
N PRO A 13 27.00 -1.41 3.31
CA PRO A 13 28.16 -0.54 3.07
C PRO A 13 28.39 -0.30 1.58
N VAL A 14 27.34 0.13 0.86
CA VAL A 14 27.38 0.47 -0.58
C VAL A 14 26.63 1.78 -0.74
N GLU A 15 27.19 2.72 -1.51
CA GLU A 15 26.58 3.99 -1.87
C GLU A 15 26.42 4.06 -3.38
N PHE A 16 25.16 4.08 -3.86
CA PHE A 16 24.88 4.20 -5.29
C PHE A 16 24.77 5.68 -5.69
N GLU A 17 25.41 6.04 -6.81
CA GLU A 17 25.35 7.41 -7.35
C GLU A 17 24.67 7.49 -8.73
N ARG A 18 24.58 6.37 -9.46
CA ARG A 18 23.98 6.33 -10.79
C ARG A 18 23.17 5.05 -11.00
N GLY A 19 22.07 5.17 -11.77
CA GLY A 19 21.28 4.04 -12.25
C GLY A 19 20.87 4.23 -13.69
N GLU A 20 20.73 3.11 -14.44
CA GLU A 20 20.24 3.10 -15.83
C GLU A 20 19.53 1.76 -16.11
N GLY A 21 18.26 1.81 -16.42
CA GLY A 21 17.45 0.60 -16.57
C GLY A 21 17.48 -0.27 -15.31
N ILE A 22 18.03 -1.48 -15.44
CA ILE A 22 18.16 -2.45 -14.33
C ILE A 22 19.53 -2.40 -13.63
N TRP A 23 20.39 -1.45 -14.00
CA TRP A 23 21.76 -1.38 -13.49
C TRP A 23 21.95 -0.21 -12.54
N LEU A 24 22.75 -0.44 -11.50
CA LEU A 24 23.23 0.57 -10.56
C LEU A 24 24.76 0.61 -10.56
N TRP A 25 25.32 1.79 -10.30
CA TRP A 25 26.76 1.98 -10.08
C TRP A 25 26.98 2.69 -8.75
N ASP A 26 27.93 2.14 -7.99
CA ASP A 26 28.34 2.78 -6.74
C ASP A 26 29.37 3.90 -6.99
N THR A 27 29.72 4.60 -5.91
CA THR A 27 30.71 5.69 -5.92
C THR A 27 32.13 5.26 -6.30
N GLU A 28 32.42 3.95 -6.34
CA GLU A 28 33.68 3.38 -6.81
C GLU A 28 33.60 2.90 -8.28
N GLY A 29 32.44 3.10 -8.93
CA GLY A 29 32.20 2.72 -10.32
C GLY A 29 31.88 1.23 -10.54
N ARG A 30 31.67 0.45 -9.47
CA ARG A 30 31.26 -0.96 -9.58
C ARG A 30 29.82 -1.04 -10.01
N GLN A 31 29.53 -1.95 -10.94
CA GLN A 31 28.19 -2.17 -11.49
C GLN A 31 27.45 -3.29 -10.73
N TYR A 32 26.17 -3.09 -10.49
CA TYR A 32 25.29 -4.04 -9.83
C TYR A 32 24.00 -4.22 -10.62
N LEU A 33 23.49 -5.45 -10.67
CA LEU A 33 22.12 -5.71 -11.13
C LEU A 33 21.14 -5.37 -9.99
N ASP A 34 20.21 -4.45 -10.24
CA ASP A 34 19.16 -4.12 -9.29
C ASP A 34 17.99 -5.11 -9.37
N ALA A 35 18.09 -6.22 -8.64
CA ALA A 35 17.02 -7.18 -8.49
C ALA A 35 16.02 -6.80 -7.38
N LEU A 36 16.28 -5.71 -6.62
CA LEU A 36 15.41 -5.21 -5.56
C LEU A 36 14.45 -4.14 -6.06
N SER A 37 14.86 -3.35 -7.06
CA SER A 37 14.07 -2.30 -7.68
C SER A 37 13.53 -1.26 -6.66
N GLY A 38 14.34 -0.92 -5.63
CA GLY A 38 13.89 -0.04 -4.55
C GLY A 38 12.75 -0.61 -3.68
N ILE A 39 12.71 -1.93 -3.51
CA ILE A 39 11.60 -2.69 -2.89
C ILE A 39 10.32 -2.58 -3.75
N ALA A 40 10.42 -3.07 -5.00
CA ALA A 40 9.35 -3.09 -5.99
C ALA A 40 8.79 -1.70 -6.37
N VAL A 41 9.64 -0.67 -6.36
CA VAL A 41 9.27 0.73 -6.67
C VAL A 41 9.57 1.08 -8.12
N CYS A 42 10.82 0.90 -8.58
CA CYS A 42 11.28 1.32 -9.90
C CYS A 42 10.86 0.32 -10.99
N GLY A 43 9.55 0.24 -11.26
CA GLY A 43 8.98 -0.72 -12.21
C GLY A 43 9.44 -0.51 -13.67
N LEU A 44 9.79 0.72 -14.05
CA LEU A 44 10.32 1.10 -15.36
C LEU A 44 11.85 1.21 -15.39
N GLY A 45 12.51 0.85 -14.28
CA GLY A 45 13.94 0.98 -14.12
C GLY A 45 14.40 2.39 -13.75
N HIS A 46 15.72 2.55 -13.64
CA HIS A 46 16.37 3.81 -13.27
C HIS A 46 16.54 4.71 -14.49
N ALA A 47 16.48 6.02 -14.26
CA ALA A 47 16.71 7.06 -15.26
C ALA A 47 15.89 6.89 -16.55
N HIS A 48 14.62 6.42 -16.43
CA HIS A 48 13.75 6.27 -17.60
C HIS A 48 13.55 7.63 -18.29
N PRO A 49 13.88 7.77 -19.60
CA PRO A 49 13.94 9.04 -20.27
C PRO A 49 12.61 9.81 -20.28
N ASP A 50 11.48 9.11 -20.44
CA ASP A 50 10.17 9.75 -20.48
C ASP A 50 9.78 10.29 -19.10
N ILE A 51 10.12 9.58 -18.00
CA ILE A 51 9.88 10.06 -16.64
C ILE A 51 10.73 11.29 -16.37
N ALA A 52 12.04 11.23 -16.66
CA ALA A 52 12.95 12.36 -16.45
C ALA A 52 12.50 13.59 -17.24
N SER A 53 12.10 13.40 -18.50
CA SER A 53 11.57 14.48 -19.36
C SER A 53 10.26 15.06 -18.82
N ALA A 54 9.30 14.21 -18.42
CA ALA A 54 8.02 14.66 -17.89
C ALA A 54 8.18 15.51 -16.61
N ILE A 55 9.07 15.07 -15.70
CA ILE A 55 9.39 15.81 -14.47
C ILE A 55 10.03 17.17 -14.81
N ALA A 56 11.04 17.18 -15.70
CA ALA A 56 11.74 18.42 -16.08
C ALA A 56 10.78 19.44 -16.72
N VAL A 57 9.91 18.99 -17.62
CA VAL A 57 8.92 19.86 -18.28
C VAL A 57 7.92 20.40 -17.24
N GLN A 58 7.35 19.55 -16.39
CA GLN A 58 6.36 19.98 -15.41
C GLN A 58 6.97 20.90 -14.34
N ALA A 59 8.16 20.58 -13.84
CA ALA A 59 8.85 21.42 -12.87
C ALA A 59 9.17 22.83 -13.42
N GLY A 60 9.43 22.93 -14.73
CA GLY A 60 9.62 24.22 -15.42
C GLY A 60 8.35 25.03 -15.64
N GLN A 61 7.16 24.41 -15.46
CA GLN A 61 5.87 25.08 -15.65
C GLN A 61 5.19 25.43 -14.33
N LEU A 62 5.01 24.43 -13.47
CA LEU A 62 4.24 24.56 -12.23
C LEU A 62 4.54 23.41 -11.28
N VAL A 63 4.95 23.73 -10.05
CA VAL A 63 5.30 22.72 -9.04
C VAL A 63 4.12 22.44 -8.10
N HIS A 64 3.52 23.48 -7.48
CA HIS A 64 2.50 23.31 -6.45
C HIS A 64 1.52 24.48 -6.40
N THR A 65 0.23 24.19 -6.20
CA THR A 65 -0.83 25.20 -6.07
C THR A 65 -1.79 24.97 -4.91
N SER A 66 -1.58 23.95 -4.06
CA SER A 66 -2.55 23.51 -3.06
C SER A 66 -3.81 22.86 -3.68
N ASN A 67 -4.51 22.02 -2.86
CA ASN A 67 -5.81 21.42 -3.21
C ASN A 67 -6.98 22.42 -3.21
N LEU A 68 -6.71 23.70 -2.99
CA LEU A 68 -7.71 24.78 -3.15
C LEU A 68 -8.04 25.03 -4.63
N TYR A 69 -7.21 24.59 -5.54
CA TYR A 69 -7.37 24.77 -6.97
C TYR A 69 -7.39 23.44 -7.71
N GLY A 70 -8.03 23.40 -8.86
CA GLY A 70 -7.98 22.25 -9.75
C GLY A 70 -6.57 22.04 -10.33
N ILE A 71 -6.13 20.80 -10.37
CA ILE A 71 -4.83 20.37 -10.91
C ILE A 71 -5.08 19.44 -12.11
N PRO A 72 -4.85 19.88 -13.36
CA PRO A 72 -5.23 19.11 -14.55
C PRO A 72 -4.61 17.72 -14.62
N HIS A 73 -3.34 17.57 -14.21
CA HIS A 73 -2.68 16.26 -14.19
C HIS A 73 -3.28 15.31 -13.14
N GLN A 74 -3.66 15.83 -11.98
CA GLN A 74 -4.31 15.06 -10.92
C GLN A 74 -5.66 14.53 -11.40
N SER A 75 -6.49 15.38 -12.04
CA SER A 75 -7.78 14.95 -12.59
C SER A 75 -7.62 13.85 -13.66
N ARG A 76 -6.71 14.04 -14.61
CA ARG A 76 -6.44 13.03 -15.66
C ARG A 76 -5.94 11.70 -15.09
N LEU A 77 -5.07 11.76 -14.06
CA LEU A 77 -4.60 10.54 -13.40
C LEU A 77 -5.73 9.85 -12.62
N ALA A 78 -6.59 10.62 -11.94
CA ALA A 78 -7.77 10.08 -11.26
C ALA A 78 -8.71 9.36 -12.24
N ASP A 79 -9.07 9.99 -13.37
CA ASP A 79 -9.91 9.38 -14.40
C ASP A 79 -9.30 8.07 -14.92
N ARG A 80 -7.98 8.07 -15.14
CA ARG A 80 -7.28 6.88 -15.63
C ARG A 80 -7.26 5.75 -14.59
N LEU A 81 -6.97 6.07 -13.32
CA LEU A 81 -6.95 5.07 -12.24
C LEU A 81 -8.35 4.50 -11.99
N CYS A 82 -9.39 5.35 -11.94
CA CYS A 82 -10.78 4.88 -11.81
C CYS A 82 -11.16 3.93 -12.93
N SER A 83 -10.86 4.30 -14.19
CA SER A 83 -11.14 3.44 -15.35
C SER A 83 -10.38 2.12 -15.33
N LEU A 84 -9.13 2.09 -14.85
CA LEU A 84 -8.33 0.88 -14.75
C LEU A 84 -8.78 -0.02 -13.59
N ALA A 85 -9.24 0.58 -12.50
CA ALA A 85 -9.59 -0.12 -11.27
C ALA A 85 -11.07 -0.51 -11.19
N ASP A 86 -11.91 -0.07 -12.11
CA ASP A 86 -13.38 -0.15 -12.04
C ASP A 86 -13.92 0.48 -10.73
N MET A 87 -13.32 1.61 -10.31
CA MET A 87 -13.67 2.36 -9.11
C MET A 87 -14.10 3.80 -9.44
N GLU A 88 -14.72 4.50 -8.49
CA GLU A 88 -15.36 5.78 -8.75
C GLU A 88 -14.54 7.01 -8.33
N ARG A 89 -13.67 6.89 -7.34
CA ARG A 89 -13.00 8.01 -6.68
C ARG A 89 -11.55 7.72 -6.37
N VAL A 90 -10.71 8.76 -6.42
CA VAL A 90 -9.29 8.72 -6.01
C VAL A 90 -9.01 9.83 -5.03
N PHE A 91 -8.31 9.50 -3.96
CA PHE A 91 -7.66 10.45 -3.05
C PHE A 91 -6.15 10.35 -3.24
N PHE A 92 -5.49 11.48 -3.49
CA PHE A 92 -4.03 11.54 -3.64
C PHE A 92 -3.35 11.96 -2.34
N CYS A 93 -2.25 11.29 -2.01
CA CYS A 93 -1.40 11.55 -0.86
C CYS A 93 0.07 11.30 -1.21
N ASN A 94 0.99 11.42 -0.24
CA ASN A 94 2.43 11.43 -0.53
C ASN A 94 3.10 10.05 -0.39
N SER A 95 2.43 9.07 0.18
CA SER A 95 3.04 7.76 0.45
C SER A 95 2.00 6.65 0.61
N GLY A 96 2.46 5.39 0.49
CA GLY A 96 1.61 4.24 0.79
C GLY A 96 1.12 4.20 2.24
N ALA A 97 1.93 4.67 3.20
CA ALA A 97 1.50 4.78 4.59
C ALA A 97 0.33 5.76 4.73
N GLU A 98 0.38 6.92 4.06
CA GLU A 98 -0.73 7.88 4.05
C GLU A 98 -1.96 7.33 3.31
N ALA A 99 -1.79 6.54 2.24
CA ALA A 99 -2.88 5.87 1.56
C ALA A 99 -3.61 4.88 2.49
N ASN A 100 -2.85 4.08 3.24
CA ASN A 100 -3.42 3.16 4.24
C ASN A 100 -4.03 3.91 5.44
N GLU A 101 -3.46 5.04 5.89
CA GLU A 101 -4.12 5.91 6.89
C GLU A 101 -5.47 6.41 6.39
N ALA A 102 -5.58 6.78 5.10
CA ALA A 102 -6.85 7.17 4.50
C ALA A 102 -7.84 6.01 4.47
N ALA A 103 -7.40 4.79 4.10
CA ALA A 103 -8.23 3.58 4.13
C ALA A 103 -8.75 3.28 5.55
N ILE A 104 -7.89 3.36 6.57
CA ILE A 104 -8.27 3.20 7.98
C ILE A 104 -9.32 4.25 8.39
N LYS A 105 -9.14 5.51 7.97
CA LYS A 105 -10.11 6.58 8.25
C LYS A 105 -11.44 6.34 7.55
N ILE A 106 -11.44 5.86 6.30
CA ILE A 106 -12.66 5.50 5.56
C ILE A 106 -13.42 4.40 6.32
N ALA A 107 -12.73 3.33 6.74
CA ALA A 107 -13.34 2.25 7.50
C ALA A 107 -13.97 2.74 8.82
N ARG A 108 -13.28 3.62 9.57
CA ARG A 108 -13.82 4.20 10.80
C ARG A 108 -15.04 5.07 10.53
N LEU A 109 -14.97 5.93 9.52
CA LEU A 109 -16.11 6.78 9.14
C LEU A 109 -17.31 5.95 8.69
N TYR A 110 -17.07 4.89 7.94
CA TYR A 110 -18.08 3.91 7.54
C TYR A 110 -18.74 3.25 8.76
N GLY A 111 -17.97 2.79 9.73
CA GLY A 111 -18.50 2.23 10.97
C GLY A 111 -19.37 3.21 11.75
N HIS A 112 -18.89 4.45 11.91
CA HIS A 112 -19.69 5.50 12.58
C HIS A 112 -20.97 5.83 11.83
N SER A 113 -21.00 5.78 10.51
CA SER A 113 -22.23 5.98 9.72
C SER A 113 -23.27 4.85 9.91
N ARG A 114 -22.86 3.75 10.55
CA ARG A 114 -23.69 2.59 10.92
C ARG A 114 -23.93 2.49 12.43
N ASP A 115 -23.75 3.58 13.15
CA ASP A 115 -23.92 3.66 14.61
C ASP A 115 -22.98 2.71 15.42
N ILE A 116 -21.80 2.39 14.86
CA ILE A 116 -20.77 1.62 15.55
C ILE A 116 -19.77 2.60 16.19
N ASP A 117 -19.80 2.75 17.51
CA ASP A 117 -18.99 3.73 18.24
C ASP A 117 -17.48 3.42 18.22
N SER A 118 -17.12 2.17 18.16
CA SER A 118 -15.71 1.70 18.20
C SER A 118 -15.44 0.74 17.05
N PRO A 119 -15.34 1.24 15.80
CA PRO A 119 -15.14 0.39 14.64
C PRO A 119 -13.79 -0.34 14.68
N ASP A 120 -13.83 -1.66 14.46
CA ASP A 120 -12.67 -2.52 14.36
C ASP A 120 -12.37 -2.88 12.90
N ILE A 121 -11.09 -2.95 12.56
CA ILE A 121 -10.59 -3.37 11.25
C ILE A 121 -9.84 -4.69 11.44
N VAL A 122 -10.23 -5.72 10.68
CA VAL A 122 -9.52 -7.00 10.66
C VAL A 122 -8.24 -6.84 9.82
N VAL A 123 -7.10 -7.24 10.40
CA VAL A 123 -5.77 -7.18 9.78
C VAL A 123 -5.04 -8.50 9.95
N MET A 124 -4.04 -8.75 9.11
CA MET A 124 -3.39 -10.04 9.03
C MET A 124 -2.05 -10.09 9.79
N ASP A 125 -1.70 -11.25 10.33
CA ASP A 125 -0.35 -11.53 10.79
C ASP A 125 0.66 -11.37 9.65
N ASN A 126 1.88 -10.98 9.98
CA ASN A 126 3.00 -10.74 9.04
C ASN A 126 2.74 -9.68 7.95
N SER A 127 1.63 -8.95 8.02
CA SER A 127 1.35 -7.86 7.08
C SER A 127 2.30 -6.68 7.26
N PHE A 128 2.39 -5.84 6.21
CA PHE A 128 3.08 -4.55 6.26
C PHE A 128 2.23 -3.47 5.60
N HIS A 129 1.74 -2.52 6.40
CA HIS A 129 0.86 -1.43 5.94
C HIS A 129 1.46 -0.03 6.11
N GLY A 130 2.64 0.09 6.72
CA GLY A 130 3.33 1.36 6.94
C GLY A 130 3.91 1.50 8.34
N ARG A 131 4.43 2.71 8.64
CA ARG A 131 5.11 3.02 9.91
C ARG A 131 4.57 4.27 10.62
N THR A 132 3.45 4.83 10.19
CA THR A 132 2.66 5.81 10.97
C THR A 132 1.92 5.08 12.08
N MET A 133 1.43 5.76 13.10
CA MET A 133 0.92 5.09 14.31
C MET A 133 -0.22 4.10 14.01
N ALA A 134 -1.19 4.45 13.15
CA ALA A 134 -2.26 3.52 12.83
C ALA A 134 -1.81 2.41 11.86
N THR A 135 -1.05 2.72 10.82
CA THR A 135 -0.52 1.71 9.89
C THR A 135 0.50 0.79 10.54
N LEU A 136 1.30 1.31 11.50
CA LEU A 136 2.19 0.50 12.34
C LEU A 136 1.41 -0.50 13.19
N THR A 137 0.28 -0.08 13.74
CA THR A 137 -0.61 -0.95 14.51
C THR A 137 -1.24 -2.03 13.62
N ALA A 138 -1.68 -1.66 12.41
CA ALA A 138 -2.21 -2.59 11.42
C ALA A 138 -1.15 -3.60 10.93
N THR A 139 0.12 -3.19 10.86
CA THR A 139 1.26 -4.05 10.46
C THR A 139 1.45 -5.23 11.39
N GLY A 140 1.53 -6.46 10.85
CA GLY A 140 1.58 -7.72 11.58
C GLY A 140 2.94 -8.11 12.13
N ASN A 141 3.87 -7.17 12.34
CA ASN A 141 5.24 -7.43 12.76
C ASN A 141 5.54 -6.76 14.11
N ARG A 142 5.58 -7.55 15.18
CA ARG A 142 5.87 -7.04 16.54
C ARG A 142 7.23 -6.38 16.68
N LYS A 143 8.23 -6.75 15.88
CA LYS A 143 9.58 -6.14 15.96
C LYS A 143 9.57 -4.68 15.56
N VAL A 144 8.70 -4.29 14.60
CA VAL A 144 8.59 -2.89 14.19
C VAL A 144 7.64 -2.09 15.08
N GLN A 145 6.79 -2.74 15.85
CA GLN A 145 5.89 -2.10 16.82
C GLN A 145 6.56 -1.81 18.16
N ALA A 146 7.55 -2.63 18.54
CA ALA A 146 8.20 -2.55 19.85
C ALA A 146 8.82 -1.17 20.12
N GLY A 147 8.46 -0.58 21.24
CA GLY A 147 8.90 0.74 21.69
C GLY A 147 8.02 1.91 21.26
N PHE A 148 6.90 1.62 20.55
CA PHE A 148 5.93 2.65 20.11
C PHE A 148 4.56 2.49 20.76
N GLU A 149 4.46 1.66 21.81
CA GLU A 149 3.24 1.51 22.60
C GLU A 149 2.93 2.78 23.42
N PRO A 150 1.64 3.08 23.71
CA PRO A 150 0.46 2.28 23.37
C PRO A 150 0.07 2.38 21.89
N LEU A 151 -0.24 1.25 21.27
CA LEU A 151 -0.70 1.18 19.89
C LEU A 151 -2.12 1.73 19.74
N VAL A 152 -2.51 2.07 18.51
CA VAL A 152 -3.84 2.59 18.20
C VAL A 152 -4.88 1.46 18.34
N GLN A 153 -6.01 1.73 19.00
CA GLN A 153 -7.11 0.77 19.15
C GLN A 153 -7.95 0.66 17.86
N GLY A 154 -8.73 -0.42 17.75
CA GLY A 154 -9.63 -0.66 16.62
C GLY A 154 -9.04 -1.58 15.55
N PHE A 155 -8.22 -2.56 15.96
CA PHE A 155 -7.66 -3.57 15.06
C PHE A 155 -7.80 -4.97 15.67
N ILE A 156 -8.35 -5.91 14.89
CA ILE A 156 -8.44 -7.33 15.23
C ILE A 156 -7.48 -8.08 14.31
N ARG A 157 -6.52 -8.80 14.90
CA ARG A 157 -5.50 -9.52 14.14
C ARG A 157 -5.84 -10.99 14.00
N VAL A 158 -5.70 -11.51 12.75
CA VAL A 158 -5.93 -12.92 12.42
C VAL A 158 -4.76 -13.47 11.58
N PRO A 159 -4.58 -14.79 11.50
CA PRO A 159 -3.64 -15.38 10.56
C PRO A 159 -3.98 -15.02 9.12
N TYR A 160 -2.93 -14.82 8.29
CA TYR A 160 -3.08 -14.65 6.85
C TYR A 160 -3.47 -15.97 6.19
N ASP A 161 -4.28 -15.94 5.13
CA ASP A 161 -4.78 -17.10 4.40
C ASP A 161 -5.66 -18.06 5.26
N ASP A 162 -6.37 -17.52 6.26
CA ASP A 162 -7.27 -18.25 7.16
C ASP A 162 -8.68 -17.60 7.19
N LEU A 163 -9.55 -18.04 6.27
CA LEU A 163 -10.94 -17.56 6.21
C LEU A 163 -11.76 -17.94 7.45
N ASP A 164 -11.44 -19.07 8.10
CA ASP A 164 -12.16 -19.48 9.31
C ASP A 164 -11.84 -18.59 10.50
N ALA A 165 -10.62 -18.05 10.57
CA ALA A 165 -10.27 -17.04 11.56
C ALA A 165 -11.07 -15.74 11.33
N VAL A 166 -11.25 -15.30 10.07
CA VAL A 166 -12.08 -14.14 9.75
C VAL A 166 -13.55 -14.38 10.06
N ARG A 167 -14.11 -15.57 9.75
CA ARG A 167 -15.50 -15.95 10.13
C ARG A 167 -15.70 -15.90 11.63
N LYS A 168 -14.75 -16.37 12.42
CA LYS A 168 -14.82 -16.28 13.89
C LYS A 168 -14.87 -14.84 14.37
N VAL A 169 -14.19 -13.91 13.72
CA VAL A 169 -14.35 -12.49 14.04
C VAL A 169 -15.75 -12.02 13.72
N ALA A 170 -16.31 -12.39 12.56
CA ALA A 170 -17.67 -12.03 12.16
C ALA A 170 -18.71 -12.56 13.15
N ASP A 171 -18.56 -13.78 13.62
CA ASP A 171 -19.46 -14.43 14.59
C ASP A 171 -19.41 -13.79 15.98
N ASN A 172 -18.28 -13.16 16.36
CA ASN A 172 -18.05 -12.74 17.76
C ASN A 172 -17.86 -11.24 17.95
N SER A 173 -17.69 -10.45 16.87
CA SER A 173 -17.53 -9.00 16.94
C SER A 173 -18.65 -8.26 16.22
N SER A 174 -19.39 -7.44 16.97
CA SER A 174 -20.34 -6.51 16.40
C SER A 174 -19.70 -5.21 15.91
N ASN A 175 -18.42 -5.01 16.16
CA ASN A 175 -17.69 -3.76 15.86
C ASN A 175 -16.82 -3.86 14.61
N ALA A 176 -16.61 -5.06 14.06
CA ALA A 176 -15.83 -5.22 12.83
C ALA A 176 -16.57 -4.58 11.64
N VAL A 177 -15.86 -3.75 10.87
CA VAL A 177 -16.44 -2.96 9.77
C VAL A 177 -15.64 -3.10 8.47
N ALA A 178 -14.45 -3.66 8.52
CA ALA A 178 -13.58 -3.78 7.35
C ALA A 178 -12.52 -4.87 7.53
N VAL A 179 -12.01 -5.36 6.41
CA VAL A 179 -10.79 -6.17 6.33
C VAL A 179 -9.75 -5.36 5.55
N LEU A 180 -8.54 -5.21 6.08
CA LEU A 180 -7.39 -4.63 5.38
C LEU A 180 -6.35 -5.74 5.16
N VAL A 181 -6.04 -6.04 3.90
CA VAL A 181 -5.19 -7.17 3.52
C VAL A 181 -4.35 -6.86 2.29
N GLU A 182 -3.11 -7.38 2.26
CA GLU A 182 -2.29 -7.43 1.05
C GLU A 182 -2.73 -8.63 0.20
N PRO A 183 -3.00 -8.50 -1.10
CA PRO A 183 -3.29 -9.66 -1.97
C PRO A 183 -2.18 -10.70 -1.97
N ILE A 184 -0.92 -10.26 -1.91
CA ILE A 184 0.28 -11.05 -1.66
C ILE A 184 1.09 -10.28 -0.63
N GLN A 185 1.44 -10.91 0.49
CA GLN A 185 2.29 -10.25 1.47
C GLN A 185 3.72 -10.12 0.96
N GLY A 186 4.22 -8.90 0.82
CA GLY A 186 5.56 -8.61 0.34
C GLY A 186 6.62 -8.70 1.45
N GLU A 187 6.61 -7.74 2.37
CA GLU A 187 7.57 -7.65 3.50
C GLU A 187 7.48 -8.85 4.46
N GLY A 188 6.32 -9.49 4.55
CA GLY A 188 6.08 -10.68 5.36
C GLY A 188 6.75 -11.94 4.84
N GLY A 189 7.36 -11.93 3.64
CA GLY A 189 8.11 -13.05 3.08
C GLY A 189 7.62 -13.59 1.73
N ILE A 190 6.92 -12.78 0.94
CA ILE A 190 6.31 -13.15 -0.36
C ILE A 190 5.33 -14.31 -0.16
N ASN A 191 4.38 -14.11 0.74
CA ASN A 191 3.34 -15.10 1.01
C ASN A 191 2.20 -14.93 0.01
N VAL A 192 2.00 -15.94 -0.85
CA VAL A 192 0.89 -16.02 -1.80
C VAL A 192 -0.21 -16.84 -1.16
N PRO A 193 -1.44 -16.33 -1.04
CA PRO A 193 -2.54 -17.07 -0.42
C PRO A 193 -3.11 -18.13 -1.37
N ALA A 194 -4.00 -18.96 -0.87
CA ALA A 194 -4.81 -19.89 -1.67
C ALA A 194 -5.65 -19.11 -2.70
N ASP A 195 -5.93 -19.72 -3.85
CA ASP A 195 -6.62 -19.07 -4.99
C ASP A 195 -8.02 -18.54 -4.63
N ASP A 196 -8.68 -19.15 -3.68
CA ASP A 196 -10.03 -18.78 -3.22
C ASP A 196 -10.05 -17.78 -2.06
N TYR A 197 -8.89 -17.43 -1.50
CA TYR A 197 -8.80 -16.59 -0.29
C TYR A 197 -9.42 -15.21 -0.48
N LEU A 198 -9.02 -14.46 -1.52
CA LEU A 198 -9.54 -13.11 -1.77
C LEU A 198 -11.04 -13.14 -2.12
N ALA A 199 -11.48 -14.14 -2.88
CA ALA A 199 -12.89 -14.33 -3.19
C ALA A 199 -13.71 -14.65 -1.92
N GLY A 200 -13.17 -15.49 -1.04
CA GLY A 200 -13.77 -15.78 0.26
C GLY A 200 -13.85 -14.56 1.19
N LEU A 201 -12.81 -13.71 1.21
CA LEU A 201 -12.85 -12.43 1.95
C LEU A 201 -13.91 -11.49 1.38
N ARG A 202 -14.04 -11.39 0.04
CA ARG A 202 -15.10 -10.58 -0.59
C ARG A 202 -16.48 -11.05 -0.17
N GLN A 203 -16.73 -12.37 -0.25
CA GLN A 203 -17.99 -12.95 0.18
C GLN A 203 -18.30 -12.65 1.65
N LEU A 204 -17.33 -12.85 2.57
CA LEU A 204 -17.51 -12.56 3.99
C LEU A 204 -17.81 -11.06 4.23
N CYS A 205 -17.10 -10.17 3.52
CA CYS A 205 -17.36 -8.74 3.63
C CYS A 205 -18.77 -8.37 3.14
N ASP A 206 -19.25 -8.99 2.07
CA ASP A 206 -20.61 -8.79 1.54
C ASP A 206 -21.69 -9.30 2.52
N GLU A 207 -21.47 -10.49 3.13
CA GLU A 207 -22.40 -11.09 4.10
C GLU A 207 -22.57 -10.27 5.38
N HIS A 208 -21.52 -9.51 5.78
CA HIS A 208 -21.50 -8.76 7.03
C HIS A 208 -21.51 -7.24 6.85
N ASP A 209 -21.70 -6.75 5.62
CA ASP A 209 -21.61 -5.33 5.29
C ASP A 209 -20.28 -4.70 5.74
N TRP A 210 -19.16 -5.40 5.52
CA TRP A 210 -17.82 -4.90 5.77
C TRP A 210 -17.17 -4.37 4.51
N LEU A 211 -16.27 -3.42 4.65
CA LEU A 211 -15.42 -2.98 3.54
C LEU A 211 -14.27 -3.97 3.33
N LEU A 212 -14.08 -4.44 2.10
CA LEU A 212 -12.85 -5.11 1.68
C LEU A 212 -11.87 -4.06 1.19
N MET A 213 -10.78 -3.86 1.92
CA MET A 213 -9.73 -2.90 1.63
C MET A 213 -8.45 -3.64 1.25
N LEU A 214 -7.99 -3.47 0.02
CA LEU A 214 -6.79 -4.13 -0.49
C LEU A 214 -5.60 -3.18 -0.50
N ASP A 215 -4.55 -3.58 0.19
CA ASP A 215 -3.25 -2.93 0.12
C ASP A 215 -2.49 -3.44 -1.12
N GLU A 216 -2.66 -2.73 -2.22
CA GLU A 216 -2.00 -3.00 -3.50
C GLU A 216 -0.76 -2.11 -3.71
N ILE A 217 -0.20 -1.56 -2.64
CA ILE A 217 1.00 -0.71 -2.69
C ILE A 217 2.15 -1.43 -3.37
N GLN A 218 2.30 -2.73 -3.14
CA GLN A 218 3.34 -3.54 -3.76
C GLN A 218 2.83 -4.36 -4.95
N THR A 219 1.63 -4.91 -4.88
CA THR A 219 1.08 -5.83 -5.87
C THR A 219 0.46 -5.14 -7.08
N GLY A 220 0.04 -3.88 -6.93
CA GLY A 220 -0.58 -3.10 -7.99
C GLY A 220 0.38 -2.62 -9.07
N MET A 221 -0.15 -1.88 -10.02
CA MET A 221 0.57 -1.25 -11.12
C MET A 221 1.37 -2.23 -11.99
N GLY A 222 0.79 -3.41 -12.25
CA GLY A 222 1.36 -4.40 -13.17
C GLY A 222 2.32 -5.40 -12.52
N ARG A 223 2.60 -5.31 -11.21
CA ARG A 223 3.58 -6.17 -10.52
C ARG A 223 3.29 -7.66 -10.67
N THR A 224 2.02 -8.05 -10.69
CA THR A 224 1.59 -9.45 -10.77
C THR A 224 1.14 -9.88 -12.17
N GLY A 225 1.33 -9.02 -13.19
CA GLY A 225 0.91 -9.28 -14.57
C GLY A 225 -0.45 -8.67 -14.94
N GLU A 226 -1.28 -8.32 -13.96
CA GLU A 226 -2.49 -7.53 -14.09
C GLU A 226 -2.28 -6.11 -13.52
N TRP A 227 -3.11 -5.13 -13.89
CA TRP A 227 -3.03 -3.79 -13.31
C TRP A 227 -3.12 -3.82 -11.80
N PHE A 228 -3.98 -4.70 -11.25
CA PHE A 228 -4.19 -4.91 -9.83
C PHE A 228 -4.32 -6.41 -9.56
N ALA A 229 -3.76 -6.88 -8.45
CA ALA A 229 -3.73 -8.30 -8.11
C ALA A 229 -5.13 -8.89 -7.87
N TYR A 230 -6.09 -8.09 -7.39
CA TYR A 230 -7.46 -8.56 -7.19
C TYR A 230 -8.15 -9.04 -8.47
N ARG A 231 -7.66 -8.63 -9.65
CA ARG A 231 -8.21 -9.10 -10.93
C ARG A 231 -7.97 -10.58 -11.15
N HIS A 232 -6.90 -11.14 -10.60
CA HIS A 232 -6.68 -12.59 -10.68
C HIS A 232 -7.77 -13.39 -9.95
N ALA A 233 -8.32 -12.83 -8.87
CA ALA A 233 -9.42 -13.44 -8.11
C ALA A 233 -10.81 -13.08 -8.68
N GLY A 234 -10.91 -12.23 -9.70
CA GLY A 234 -12.17 -11.82 -10.30
C GLY A 234 -13.11 -11.04 -9.36
N ILE A 235 -12.57 -10.36 -8.36
CA ILE A 235 -13.33 -9.59 -7.38
C ILE A 235 -13.17 -8.08 -7.59
N LEU A 236 -14.03 -7.29 -6.92
CA LEU A 236 -13.89 -5.84 -6.80
C LEU A 236 -13.88 -5.48 -5.30
N PRO A 237 -12.79 -4.86 -4.81
CA PRO A 237 -12.74 -4.35 -3.44
C PRO A 237 -13.47 -3.01 -3.30
N ASP A 238 -13.74 -2.59 -2.06
CA ASP A 238 -14.33 -1.27 -1.76
C ASP A 238 -13.26 -0.17 -1.71
N VAL A 239 -12.04 -0.51 -1.29
CA VAL A 239 -10.92 0.42 -1.20
C VAL A 239 -9.65 -0.25 -1.68
N VAL A 240 -8.85 0.47 -2.47
CA VAL A 240 -7.50 0.04 -2.92
C VAL A 240 -6.49 1.12 -2.57
N SER A 241 -5.43 0.76 -1.86
CA SER A 241 -4.28 1.65 -1.64
C SER A 241 -3.17 1.35 -2.63
N LEU A 242 -2.59 2.41 -3.21
CA LEU A 242 -1.55 2.34 -4.23
C LEU A 242 -0.36 3.23 -3.85
N ALA A 243 0.84 2.84 -4.26
CA ALA A 243 2.06 3.66 -4.18
C ALA A 243 3.17 3.05 -5.04
N LYS A 244 4.42 3.12 -4.60
CA LYS A 244 5.60 2.47 -5.20
C LYS A 244 5.66 2.65 -6.72
N ALA A 245 5.35 1.61 -7.50
CA ALA A 245 5.42 1.65 -8.96
C ALA A 245 4.50 2.70 -9.61
N LEU A 246 3.46 3.20 -8.91
CA LEU A 246 2.63 4.30 -9.37
C LEU A 246 3.47 5.56 -9.68
N GLY A 247 4.45 5.87 -8.84
CA GLY A 247 5.36 7.02 -9.01
C GLY A 247 6.74 6.64 -9.54
N ASN A 248 7.06 5.36 -9.69
CA ASN A 248 8.38 4.85 -10.10
C ASN A 248 9.55 5.42 -9.28
N GLY A 249 9.33 5.77 -8.01
CA GLY A 249 10.34 6.29 -7.09
C GLY A 249 10.44 7.82 -7.00
N VAL A 250 9.53 8.55 -7.63
CA VAL A 250 9.44 10.02 -7.61
C VAL A 250 8.41 10.48 -6.59
#